data_b4b42e22a3378c2db599f65bdbd7adbf
#
_entry.id   b4b42e22a3378c2db599f65bdbd7adbf
#
_cell.length_a   1.000
_cell.length_b   1.000
_cell.length_c   1.000
_cell.angle_alpha   90.00
_cell.angle_beta   90.00
_cell.angle_gamma   90.00
#
_symmetry.space_group_name_H-M   'P 1'
#
loop_
_entity.id
_entity.type
_entity.pdbx_description
1 polymer ?
#
loop_
_entity_poly.entity_id
_entity_poly.type
_entity_poly.pdbx_seq_one_letter_code
_entity_poly.pdbx_strand_id
1 'polypeptide(L)'
;MRTFFRNDVAPGVATGIRWDGTTNEGKPARNGVYSFTISAQGSAVAARRATAATPATLSFSLYGYAFPILGAHEFDLGAGRFGAPRAGHTHQGQDTMAACGTPLVAARGGTVQYAGYEAAAGNYIVIDGKGTPDDFMYAHMAEPSPLQTGETVRTGQPIGVVGDTGDAEGCHLHFEMWGPPGWYQGGSPFDPLPYLEKWDKYS
;
A
#
# COMPACT_ATOMS: atom_id res chain seq x y z
N MET A 1 3.88 -19.27 -10.01
CA MET A 1 2.61 -19.37 -10.78
C MET A 1 1.52 -19.79 -9.82
N ARG A 2 0.29 -19.34 -9.98
CA ARG A 2 -0.88 -19.80 -9.21
C ARG A 2 -1.97 -20.23 -10.17
N THR A 3 -2.60 -21.38 -9.91
CA THR A 3 -3.66 -21.93 -10.74
C THR A 3 -4.94 -21.99 -9.92
N PHE A 4 -6.04 -21.53 -10.50
CA PHE A 4 -7.37 -21.57 -9.91
C PHE A 4 -8.28 -22.42 -10.80
N PHE A 5 -9.11 -23.23 -10.19
CA PHE A 5 -10.12 -24.01 -10.89
C PHE A 5 -11.51 -23.57 -10.47
N ARG A 6 -12.42 -23.48 -11.43
CA ARG A 6 -13.86 -23.32 -11.22
C ARG A 6 -14.58 -24.36 -12.05
N ASN A 7 -15.34 -25.20 -11.38
CA ASN A 7 -16.18 -26.20 -12.01
C ASN A 7 -17.59 -25.66 -12.19
N ASP A 8 -18.32 -26.18 -13.18
CA ASP A 8 -19.76 -25.95 -13.40
C ASP A 8 -20.16 -24.46 -13.53
N VAL A 9 -19.36 -23.70 -14.26
CA VAL A 9 -19.69 -22.30 -14.58
C VAL A 9 -20.77 -22.30 -15.68
N ALA A 10 -21.93 -21.76 -15.33
CA ALA A 10 -23.04 -21.66 -16.29
C ALA A 10 -22.74 -20.62 -17.39
N PRO A 11 -23.12 -20.84 -18.64
CA PRO A 11 -22.96 -19.86 -19.71
C PRO A 11 -23.63 -18.52 -19.38
N GLY A 12 -22.94 -17.41 -19.64
CA GLY A 12 -23.45 -16.06 -19.42
C GLY A 12 -23.43 -15.59 -17.96
N VAL A 13 -22.94 -16.38 -17.02
CA VAL A 13 -22.79 -15.99 -15.61
C VAL A 13 -21.38 -15.45 -15.38
N ALA A 14 -21.28 -14.17 -14.95
CA ALA A 14 -20.02 -13.58 -14.55
C ALA A 14 -19.49 -14.26 -13.29
N THR A 15 -18.27 -14.80 -13.35
CA THR A 15 -17.60 -15.44 -12.23
C THR A 15 -16.31 -14.71 -11.92
N GLY A 16 -16.16 -14.22 -10.68
CA GLY A 16 -14.94 -13.57 -10.21
C GLY A 16 -13.94 -14.58 -9.66
N ILE A 17 -12.67 -14.42 -10.02
CA ILE A 17 -11.54 -15.06 -9.36
C ILE A 17 -10.71 -13.95 -8.72
N ARG A 18 -10.51 -14.02 -7.42
CA ARG A 18 -9.65 -13.08 -6.69
C ARG A 18 -8.30 -13.77 -6.41
N TRP A 19 -7.24 -13.12 -6.83
CA TRP A 19 -5.89 -13.51 -6.42
C TRP A 19 -5.46 -12.65 -5.20
N ASP A 20 -4.90 -13.30 -4.21
CA ASP A 20 -4.45 -12.69 -2.95
C ASP A 20 -2.99 -12.22 -2.98
N GLY A 21 -2.36 -12.19 -4.16
CA GLY A 21 -0.95 -11.82 -4.31
C GLY A 21 0.04 -12.90 -3.87
N THR A 22 -0.41 -14.15 -3.64
CA THR A 22 0.48 -15.24 -3.25
C THR A 22 0.72 -16.26 -4.35
N THR A 23 1.86 -16.98 -4.26
CA THR A 23 2.18 -18.14 -5.10
C THR A 23 1.40 -19.39 -4.65
N ASN A 24 1.50 -20.50 -5.40
CA ASN A 24 0.95 -21.79 -4.95
C ASN A 24 1.53 -22.28 -3.62
N GLU A 25 2.73 -21.81 -3.26
CA GLU A 25 3.40 -22.14 -2.00
C GLU A 25 3.00 -21.20 -0.85
N GLY A 26 2.05 -20.30 -1.08
CA GLY A 26 1.60 -19.32 -0.09
C GLY A 26 2.57 -18.16 0.14
N LYS A 27 3.67 -18.08 -0.62
CA LYS A 27 4.63 -16.98 -0.51
C LYS A 27 4.12 -15.74 -1.26
N PRO A 28 4.39 -14.52 -0.78
CA PRO A 28 4.09 -13.30 -1.52
C PRO A 28 4.71 -13.33 -2.91
N ALA A 29 3.95 -12.94 -3.92
CA ALA A 29 4.46 -12.75 -5.26
C ALA A 29 5.42 -11.54 -5.28
N ARG A 30 6.48 -11.62 -6.10
CA ARG A 30 7.43 -10.51 -6.26
C ARG A 30 6.84 -9.42 -7.14
N ASN A 31 7.40 -8.21 -7.07
CA ASN A 31 7.08 -7.15 -8.03
C ASN A 31 7.36 -7.64 -9.45
N GLY A 32 6.49 -7.28 -10.38
CA GLY A 32 6.68 -7.64 -11.78
C GLY A 32 5.40 -7.63 -12.58
N VAL A 33 5.53 -7.91 -13.86
CA VAL A 33 4.39 -8.07 -14.76
C VAL A 33 3.87 -9.51 -14.66
N TYR A 34 2.58 -9.64 -14.45
CA TYR A 34 1.86 -10.89 -14.36
C TYR A 34 0.78 -10.95 -15.43
N SER A 35 0.37 -12.15 -15.79
CA SER A 35 -0.75 -12.35 -16.69
C SER A 35 -1.76 -13.33 -16.10
N PHE A 36 -3.03 -13.02 -16.21
CA PHE A 36 -4.12 -13.97 -16.08
C PHE A 36 -4.41 -14.58 -17.42
N THR A 37 -4.33 -15.91 -17.51
CA THR A 37 -4.80 -16.66 -18.68
C THR A 37 -6.02 -17.47 -18.28
N ILE A 38 -7.13 -17.22 -18.95
CA ILE A 38 -8.39 -17.94 -18.74
C ILE A 38 -8.58 -18.92 -19.89
N SER A 39 -8.67 -20.20 -19.58
CA SER A 39 -9.03 -21.24 -20.54
C SER A 39 -10.26 -21.97 -20.05
N ALA A 40 -11.20 -22.26 -20.96
CA ALA A 40 -12.35 -23.07 -20.66
C ALA A 40 -12.17 -24.48 -21.28
N GLN A 41 -12.44 -25.50 -20.47
CA GLN A 41 -12.50 -26.87 -20.95
C GLN A 41 -13.98 -27.35 -20.91
N GLY A 42 -14.52 -27.69 -22.05
CA GLY A 42 -15.87 -28.29 -22.13
C GLY A 42 -15.84 -29.77 -21.79
N SER A 43 -16.96 -30.32 -21.30
CA SER A 43 -17.11 -31.76 -21.17
C SER A 43 -17.04 -32.44 -22.55
N ALA A 44 -16.60 -33.69 -22.60
CA ALA A 44 -16.42 -34.43 -23.84
C ALA A 44 -17.70 -34.50 -24.72
N VAL A 45 -18.88 -34.31 -24.16
CA VAL A 45 -20.15 -34.25 -24.86
C VAL A 45 -20.40 -32.90 -25.53
N ALA A 46 -19.95 -31.80 -24.92
CA ALA A 46 -20.04 -30.44 -25.47
C ALA A 46 -18.91 -30.14 -26.48
N ALA A 47 -17.77 -30.81 -26.39
CA ALA A 47 -16.60 -30.60 -27.24
C ALA A 47 -16.85 -30.92 -28.73
N ARG A 48 -17.89 -31.66 -29.09
CA ARG A 48 -18.21 -31.95 -30.49
C ARG A 48 -18.88 -30.77 -31.24
N ARG A 49 -19.25 -29.69 -30.53
CA ARG A 49 -19.89 -28.48 -31.11
C ARG A 49 -19.27 -27.17 -30.74
N ALA A 50 -18.32 -27.15 -29.82
CA ALA A 50 -17.64 -25.93 -29.42
C ALA A 50 -16.29 -25.84 -30.15
N THR A 51 -16.09 -24.83 -30.95
CA THR A 51 -14.73 -24.35 -31.27
C THR A 51 -14.02 -24.07 -29.95
N ALA A 52 -12.85 -24.66 -29.76
CA ALA A 52 -12.05 -24.38 -28.57
C ALA A 52 -11.91 -22.86 -28.39
N ALA A 53 -12.41 -22.33 -27.28
CA ALA A 53 -12.32 -20.91 -27.03
C ALA A 53 -10.84 -20.56 -26.91
N THR A 54 -10.40 -19.57 -27.68
CA THR A 54 -9.04 -19.06 -27.56
C THR A 54 -8.85 -18.55 -26.13
N PRO A 55 -7.77 -18.95 -25.43
CA PRO A 55 -7.51 -18.45 -24.08
C PRO A 55 -7.41 -16.92 -24.08
N ALA A 56 -8.16 -16.27 -23.19
CA ALA A 56 -8.05 -14.84 -22.97
C ALA A 56 -6.93 -14.59 -21.98
N THR A 57 -6.01 -13.71 -22.33
CA THR A 57 -4.89 -13.30 -21.46
C THR A 57 -4.98 -11.81 -21.19
N LEU A 58 -4.92 -11.44 -19.91
CA LEU A 58 -4.82 -10.05 -19.43
C LEU A 58 -3.55 -9.92 -18.62
N SER A 59 -2.74 -8.93 -18.95
CA SER A 59 -1.52 -8.62 -18.20
C SER A 59 -1.75 -7.45 -17.24
N PHE A 60 -1.07 -7.48 -16.10
CA PHE A 60 -1.08 -6.42 -15.09
C PHE A 60 0.26 -6.37 -14.36
N SER A 61 0.58 -5.22 -13.80
CA SER A 61 1.77 -5.06 -12.94
C SER A 61 1.39 -5.24 -11.48
N LEU A 62 2.23 -5.96 -10.74
CA LEU A 62 2.11 -6.11 -9.29
C LEU A 62 3.28 -5.40 -8.64
N TYR A 63 2.99 -4.48 -7.75
CA TYR A 63 3.97 -3.81 -6.91
C TYR A 63 3.72 -4.15 -5.44
N GLY A 64 4.79 -4.43 -4.70
CA GLY A 64 4.71 -4.73 -3.28
C GLY A 64 4.57 -3.49 -2.42
N TYR A 65 4.82 -2.32 -2.99
CA TYR A 65 4.68 -1.01 -2.36
C TYR A 65 3.87 -0.08 -3.26
N ALA A 66 3.19 0.91 -2.66
CA ALA A 66 2.48 1.99 -3.35
C ALA A 66 3.00 3.33 -2.84
N PHE A 67 2.97 4.37 -3.67
CA PHE A 67 3.15 5.73 -3.20
C PHE A 67 1.95 6.10 -2.28
N PRO A 68 2.19 6.71 -1.10
CA PRO A 68 1.14 6.84 -0.09
C PRO A 68 0.08 7.91 -0.37
N ILE A 69 0.26 8.80 -1.35
CA ILE A 69 -0.68 9.87 -1.70
C ILE A 69 -1.31 9.57 -3.06
N LEU A 70 -2.64 9.54 -3.14
CA LEU A 70 -3.36 9.37 -4.40
C LEU A 70 -3.78 10.74 -4.98
N GLY A 71 -2.82 11.50 -5.49
CA GLY A 71 -3.09 12.81 -6.07
C GLY A 71 -1.84 13.63 -6.35
N ALA A 72 -2.04 14.86 -6.82
CA ALA A 72 -0.94 15.79 -7.02
C ALA A 72 -0.21 16.06 -5.70
N HIS A 73 1.11 16.03 -5.73
CA HIS A 73 1.96 16.18 -4.57
C HIS A 73 3.33 16.75 -4.96
N GLU A 74 4.07 17.23 -3.96
CA GLU A 74 5.43 17.75 -4.12
C GLU A 74 6.25 17.42 -2.87
N PHE A 75 7.46 16.87 -3.05
CA PHE A 75 8.37 16.61 -1.93
C PHE A 75 8.93 17.92 -1.39
N ASP A 76 8.81 18.17 -0.07
CA ASP A 76 9.57 19.25 0.56
C ASP A 76 11.03 18.82 0.73
N LEU A 77 11.87 19.34 -0.15
CA LEU A 77 13.32 19.08 -0.16
C LEU A 77 14.09 20.05 0.74
N GLY A 78 13.42 20.94 1.44
CA GLY A 78 13.97 21.88 2.41
C GLY A 78 13.83 21.40 3.84
N ALA A 79 12.98 22.10 4.59
CA ALA A 79 12.73 21.81 6.00
C ALA A 79 11.99 20.49 6.24
N GLY A 80 11.22 19.99 5.27
CA GLY A 80 10.51 18.74 5.35
C GLY A 80 11.33 17.48 5.00
N ARG A 81 12.64 17.61 4.74
CA ARG A 81 13.49 16.45 4.52
C ARG A 81 13.83 15.72 5.82
N PHE A 82 14.03 14.39 5.68
CA PHE A 82 14.61 13.57 6.73
C PHE A 82 15.95 14.15 7.20
N GLY A 83 16.14 14.25 8.52
CA GLY A 83 17.35 14.79 9.14
C GLY A 83 17.44 16.32 9.17
N ALA A 84 16.44 17.05 8.64
CA ALA A 84 16.41 18.51 8.74
C ALA A 84 16.41 18.97 10.21
N PRO A 85 17.16 20.04 10.58
CA PRO A 85 17.23 20.51 11.95
C PRO A 85 15.86 20.97 12.48
N ARG A 86 15.55 20.60 13.72
CA ARG A 86 14.40 21.05 14.51
C ARG A 86 14.89 21.55 15.87
N ALA A 87 14.02 22.22 16.61
CA ALA A 87 14.34 22.64 17.99
C ALA A 87 14.48 21.40 18.89
N GLY A 88 15.74 21.03 19.21
CA GLY A 88 16.05 19.91 20.11
C GLY A 88 16.06 18.49 19.50
N HIS A 89 15.76 18.34 18.21
CA HIS A 89 15.80 17.05 17.50
C HIS A 89 16.05 17.26 15.99
N THR A 90 16.02 16.18 15.22
CA THR A 90 15.99 16.23 13.75
C THR A 90 14.66 15.69 13.23
N HIS A 91 14.25 16.13 12.05
CA HIS A 91 13.07 15.65 11.37
C HIS A 91 13.19 14.14 11.08
N GLN A 92 12.21 13.33 11.51
CA GLN A 92 12.29 11.88 11.49
C GLN A 92 11.66 11.25 10.24
N GLY A 93 11.04 12.06 9.38
CA GLY A 93 10.36 11.62 8.17
C GLY A 93 10.67 12.47 6.95
N GLN A 94 9.87 12.28 5.93
CA GLN A 94 9.81 13.12 4.74
C GLN A 94 8.44 13.75 4.64
N ASP A 95 8.39 15.06 4.55
CA ASP A 95 7.16 15.78 4.28
C ASP A 95 6.89 15.83 2.77
N THR A 96 5.65 15.54 2.41
CA THR A 96 5.17 15.59 1.03
C THR A 96 3.91 16.43 0.98
N MET A 97 4.02 17.59 0.35
CA MET A 97 2.92 18.55 0.22
C MET A 97 1.83 17.99 -0.69
N ALA A 98 0.59 18.10 -0.27
CA ALA A 98 -0.58 17.75 -1.07
C ALA A 98 -1.80 18.53 -0.57
N ALA A 99 -2.83 18.67 -1.39
CA ALA A 99 -4.05 19.35 -0.97
C ALA A 99 -4.71 18.63 0.22
N CYS A 100 -5.28 19.40 1.15
CA CYS A 100 -6.08 18.84 2.24
C CYS A 100 -7.17 17.93 1.69
N GLY A 101 -7.41 16.80 2.32
CA GLY A 101 -8.40 15.81 1.87
C GLY A 101 -7.92 14.88 0.75
N THR A 102 -6.69 15.03 0.24
CA THR A 102 -6.14 14.07 -0.73
C THR A 102 -6.07 12.67 -0.09
N PRO A 103 -6.56 11.61 -0.76
CA PRO A 103 -6.57 10.27 -0.18
C PRO A 103 -5.16 9.74 0.12
N LEU A 104 -5.03 9.11 1.29
CA LEU A 104 -3.85 8.38 1.72
C LEU A 104 -4.09 6.87 1.66
N VAL A 105 -3.08 6.15 1.21
CA VAL A 105 -3.09 4.69 1.13
C VAL A 105 -1.87 4.09 1.84
N ALA A 106 -2.01 2.87 2.31
CA ALA A 106 -0.90 2.13 2.89
C ALA A 106 0.20 1.86 1.85
N ALA A 107 1.40 2.40 2.07
CA ALA A 107 2.55 2.17 1.20
C ALA A 107 2.96 0.69 1.18
N ARG A 108 2.80 0.01 2.31
CA ARG A 108 2.96 -1.44 2.45
C ARG A 108 1.81 -2.00 3.27
N GLY A 109 1.28 -3.13 2.84
CA GLY A 109 0.30 -3.89 3.63
C GLY A 109 0.96 -4.54 4.84
N GLY A 110 0.17 -4.73 5.89
CA GLY A 110 0.68 -5.26 7.16
C GLY A 110 -0.39 -5.32 8.22
N THR A 111 0.01 -5.06 9.45
CA THR A 111 -0.91 -4.94 10.60
C THR A 111 -0.83 -3.53 11.17
N VAL A 112 -1.94 -2.91 11.44
CA VAL A 112 -1.98 -1.61 12.13
C VAL A 112 -1.40 -1.81 13.52
N GLN A 113 -0.22 -1.25 13.78
CA GLN A 113 0.45 -1.29 15.06
C GLN A 113 -0.13 -0.27 16.02
N TYR A 114 -0.46 0.90 15.49
CA TYR A 114 -1.09 1.99 16.23
C TYR A 114 -1.95 2.87 15.31
N ALA A 115 -3.05 3.37 15.83
CA ALA A 115 -3.86 4.42 15.21
C ALA A 115 -4.40 5.33 16.32
N GLY A 116 -4.19 6.65 16.22
CA GLY A 116 -4.60 7.58 17.25
C GLY A 116 -4.20 9.02 16.96
N TYR A 117 -4.14 9.80 18.02
CA TYR A 117 -3.78 11.21 18.00
C TYR A 117 -2.71 11.52 19.06
N GLU A 118 -1.74 12.35 18.71
CA GLU A 118 -0.86 13.00 19.67
C GLU A 118 -0.51 14.42 19.20
N ALA A 119 0.00 15.27 20.12
CA ALA A 119 0.10 16.71 19.88
C ALA A 119 1.02 17.08 18.70
N ALA A 120 2.11 16.37 18.49
CA ALA A 120 3.03 16.66 17.40
C ALA A 120 2.56 16.04 16.09
N ALA A 121 2.27 14.71 16.03
CA ALA A 121 1.89 14.02 14.81
C ALA A 121 0.44 14.26 14.35
N GLY A 122 -0.41 14.84 15.21
CA GLY A 122 -1.83 14.96 14.92
C GLY A 122 -2.53 13.59 14.87
N ASN A 123 -3.47 13.41 13.97
CA ASN A 123 -4.02 12.10 13.66
C ASN A 123 -2.98 11.29 12.87
N TYR A 124 -2.65 10.10 13.36
CA TYR A 124 -1.65 9.27 12.72
C TYR A 124 -1.95 7.77 12.81
N ILE A 125 -1.31 7.02 11.92
CA ILE A 125 -1.36 5.56 11.89
C ILE A 125 0.03 5.01 11.64
N VAL A 126 0.35 3.88 12.28
CA VAL A 126 1.58 3.11 12.07
C VAL A 126 1.22 1.70 11.65
N ILE A 127 1.89 1.22 10.60
CA ILE A 127 1.68 -0.10 10.02
C ILE A 127 2.98 -0.89 10.12
N ASP A 128 2.95 -2.01 10.85
CA ASP A 128 4.00 -3.04 10.83
C ASP A 128 3.93 -3.78 9.47
N GLY A 129 4.96 -3.60 8.65
CA GLY A 129 4.96 -4.00 7.25
C GLY A 129 5.09 -5.51 7.05
N LYS A 130 4.11 -6.15 6.44
CA LYS A 130 4.14 -7.58 6.17
C LYS A 130 5.27 -7.98 5.22
N GLY A 131 6.19 -8.82 5.70
CA GLY A 131 7.30 -9.37 4.90
C GLY A 131 8.44 -8.38 4.64
N THR A 132 8.52 -7.34 5.42
CA THR A 132 9.66 -6.43 5.62
C THR A 132 9.88 -6.28 7.12
N PRO A 133 11.08 -5.91 7.57
CA PRO A 133 11.30 -5.58 8.97
C PRO A 133 10.93 -4.12 9.32
N ASP A 134 10.35 -3.38 8.39
CA ASP A 134 10.13 -1.93 8.50
C ASP A 134 8.69 -1.61 8.88
N ASP A 135 8.53 -0.58 9.73
CA ASP A 135 7.26 0.03 10.04
C ASP A 135 7.08 1.35 9.27
N PHE A 136 5.84 1.70 9.00
CA PHE A 136 5.44 2.86 8.20
C PHE A 136 4.48 3.74 8.98
N MET A 137 4.89 4.97 9.29
CA MET A 137 4.05 5.96 9.96
C MET A 137 3.55 7.00 8.98
N TYR A 138 2.28 7.38 9.15
CA TYR A 138 1.57 8.41 8.37
C TYR A 138 0.96 9.40 9.35
N ALA A 139 1.39 10.64 9.33
CA ALA A 139 0.97 11.66 10.29
C ALA A 139 0.28 12.86 9.63
N HIS A 140 -0.22 13.77 10.47
CA HIS A 140 -0.96 14.98 10.11
C HIS A 140 -2.25 14.74 9.33
N MET A 141 -2.85 13.55 9.47
CA MET A 141 -4.10 13.21 8.78
C MET A 141 -5.23 14.15 9.23
N ALA A 142 -6.11 14.55 8.31
CA ALA A 142 -7.23 15.46 8.63
C ALA A 142 -8.19 14.87 9.65
N GLU A 143 -8.45 13.56 9.55
CA GLU A 143 -9.37 12.82 10.40
C GLU A 143 -8.67 11.58 10.99
N PRO A 144 -9.14 11.02 12.10
CA PRO A 144 -8.67 9.73 12.57
C PRO A 144 -8.75 8.66 11.48
N SER A 145 -7.75 7.78 11.39
CA SER A 145 -7.82 6.65 10.46
C SER A 145 -9.09 5.82 10.68
N PRO A 146 -9.77 5.35 9.62
CA PRO A 146 -10.88 4.43 9.75
C PRO A 146 -10.45 3.04 10.24
N LEU A 147 -9.15 2.76 10.29
CA LEU A 147 -8.57 1.50 10.73
C LEU A 147 -8.17 1.55 12.20
N GLN A 148 -8.25 0.39 12.87
CA GLN A 148 -7.91 0.25 14.29
C GLN A 148 -6.66 -0.61 14.49
N THR A 149 -6.00 -0.41 15.62
CA THR A 149 -4.86 -1.25 16.05
C THR A 149 -5.25 -2.74 16.03
N GLY A 150 -4.38 -3.57 15.41
CA GLY A 150 -4.59 -4.99 15.20
C GLY A 150 -5.24 -5.35 13.86
N GLU A 151 -5.82 -4.41 13.13
CA GLU A 151 -6.40 -4.69 11.82
C GLU A 151 -5.35 -4.95 10.76
N THR A 152 -5.67 -5.86 9.85
CA THR A 152 -4.82 -6.15 8.68
C THR A 152 -5.16 -5.20 7.54
N VAL A 153 -4.15 -4.58 6.96
CA VAL A 153 -4.24 -3.68 5.82
C VAL A 153 -3.49 -4.22 4.61
N ARG A 154 -3.96 -3.92 3.39
CA ARG A 154 -3.28 -4.26 2.14
C ARG A 154 -2.50 -3.06 1.60
N THR A 155 -1.42 -3.32 0.85
CA THR A 155 -0.76 -2.28 0.05
C THR A 155 -1.78 -1.58 -0.85
N GLY A 156 -1.78 -0.25 -0.86
CA GLY A 156 -2.73 0.57 -1.61
C GLY A 156 -4.14 0.65 -1.01
N GLN A 157 -4.37 0.08 0.17
CA GLN A 157 -5.67 0.25 0.86
C GLN A 157 -5.79 1.65 1.44
N PRO A 158 -6.95 2.34 1.27
CA PRO A 158 -7.20 3.62 1.91
C PRO A 158 -7.03 3.56 3.45
N ILE A 159 -6.31 4.54 4.00
CA ILE A 159 -6.01 4.64 5.44
C ILE A 159 -6.46 5.98 6.04
N GLY A 160 -6.80 6.96 5.20
CA GLY A 160 -7.24 8.28 5.62
C GLY A 160 -7.05 9.32 4.52
N VAL A 161 -6.90 10.57 4.90
CA VAL A 161 -6.68 11.69 3.98
C VAL A 161 -5.64 12.67 4.55
N VAL A 162 -4.93 13.36 3.65
CA VAL A 162 -3.99 14.42 3.98
C VAL A 162 -4.68 15.53 4.78
N GLY A 163 -4.05 16.01 5.82
CA GLY A 163 -4.50 17.11 6.63
C GLY A 163 -3.34 17.97 7.14
N ASP A 164 -3.62 18.69 8.22
CA ASP A 164 -2.72 19.60 8.91
C ASP A 164 -2.88 19.54 10.42
N THR A 165 -3.35 18.39 10.93
CA THR A 165 -3.53 18.21 12.38
C THR A 165 -2.18 18.04 13.10
N GLY A 166 -2.14 18.36 14.40
CA GLY A 166 -0.91 18.34 15.18
C GLY A 166 -0.04 19.59 14.97
N ASP A 167 1.27 19.42 14.95
CA ASP A 167 2.24 20.51 14.76
C ASP A 167 2.62 20.62 13.27
N ALA A 168 1.65 20.99 12.43
CA ALA A 168 1.78 21.10 10.99
C ALA A 168 1.54 22.53 10.49
N GLU A 169 2.41 23.05 9.62
CA GLU A 169 2.27 24.35 8.96
C GLU A 169 1.58 24.24 7.58
N GLY A 170 0.41 23.61 7.53
CA GLY A 170 -0.34 23.38 6.29
C GLY A 170 -0.41 21.92 5.88
N CYS A 171 -1.24 21.64 4.87
CA CYS A 171 -1.56 20.27 4.49
C CYS A 171 -0.40 19.55 3.82
N HIS A 172 0.02 18.45 4.43
CA HIS A 172 1.04 17.55 3.92
C HIS A 172 0.90 16.16 4.55
N LEU A 173 1.54 15.18 3.96
CA LEU A 173 1.83 13.91 4.60
C LEU A 173 3.24 13.97 5.21
N HIS A 174 3.35 13.82 6.52
CA HIS A 174 4.61 13.44 7.16
C HIS A 174 4.69 11.91 7.17
N PHE A 175 5.71 11.37 6.50
CA PHE A 175 5.89 9.94 6.32
C PHE A 175 7.21 9.47 6.90
N GLU A 176 7.15 8.48 7.80
CA GLU A 176 8.34 7.87 8.39
C GLU A 176 8.47 6.39 8.00
N MET A 177 9.71 5.93 7.87
CA MET A 177 10.08 4.52 7.78
C MET A 177 11.00 4.18 8.95
N TRP A 178 10.67 3.12 9.68
CA TRP A 178 11.42 2.68 10.85
C TRP A 178 11.99 1.29 10.64
N GLY A 179 13.31 1.14 10.83
CA GLY A 179 13.97 -0.15 10.78
C GLY A 179 13.76 -0.98 12.06
N PRO A 180 14.19 -2.26 12.04
CA PRO A 180 13.99 -3.17 13.17
C PRO A 180 14.67 -2.65 14.46
N PRO A 181 14.10 -2.99 15.64
CA PRO A 181 12.93 -3.85 15.86
C PRO A 181 11.58 -3.16 15.68
N GLY A 182 11.51 -1.96 15.10
CA GLY A 182 10.29 -1.27 14.76
C GLY A 182 10.05 0.04 15.51
N TRP A 183 8.95 0.71 15.16
CA TRP A 183 8.53 2.00 15.64
C TRP A 183 8.37 2.00 17.17
N TYR A 184 9.14 2.86 17.86
CA TYR A 184 9.24 2.96 19.32
C TYR A 184 9.47 1.63 20.07
N GLN A 185 9.97 0.60 19.38
CA GLN A 185 10.38 -0.67 19.99
C GLN A 185 11.91 -0.81 20.05
N GLY A 186 12.62 0.31 19.90
CA GLY A 186 14.08 0.36 19.83
C GLY A 186 14.63 0.46 18.41
N GLY A 187 13.78 0.49 17.41
CA GLY A 187 14.14 0.82 16.02
C GLY A 187 14.54 2.28 15.85
N SER A 188 15.02 2.62 14.68
CA SER A 188 15.40 3.98 14.32
C SER A 188 14.77 4.37 12.99
N PRO A 189 14.31 5.64 12.85
CA PRO A 189 13.84 6.12 11.56
C PRO A 189 15.02 6.28 10.59
N PHE A 190 14.74 6.09 9.31
CA PHE A 190 15.69 6.27 8.22
C PHE A 190 15.05 7.02 7.05
N ASP A 191 15.88 7.60 6.19
CA ASP A 191 15.43 8.47 5.08
C ASP A 191 14.44 7.74 4.15
N PRO A 192 13.15 8.15 4.12
CA PRO A 192 12.16 7.52 3.26
C PRO A 192 12.18 8.05 1.82
N LEU A 193 12.82 9.19 1.53
CA LEU A 193 12.74 9.85 0.23
C LEU A 193 13.15 8.96 -0.94
N PRO A 194 14.27 8.18 -0.90
CA PRO A 194 14.63 7.31 -2.02
C PRO A 194 13.58 6.22 -2.33
N TYR A 195 12.84 5.80 -1.32
CA TYR A 195 11.76 4.82 -1.47
C TYR A 195 10.50 5.47 -2.05
N LEU A 196 10.13 6.64 -1.54
CA LEU A 196 8.99 7.41 -2.04
C LEU A 196 9.18 7.78 -3.52
N GLU A 197 10.33 8.32 -3.92
CA GLU A 197 10.66 8.62 -5.32
C GLU A 197 10.59 7.39 -6.23
N LYS A 198 10.94 6.21 -5.71
CA LYS A 198 10.83 4.96 -6.46
C LYS A 198 9.38 4.52 -6.62
N TRP A 199 8.57 4.65 -5.56
CA TRP A 199 7.16 4.22 -5.59
C TRP A 199 6.31 5.17 -6.43
N ASP A 200 6.60 6.45 -6.41
CA ASP A 200 5.92 7.47 -7.21
C ASP A 200 5.99 7.20 -8.73
N LYS A 201 7.08 6.62 -9.22
CA LYS A 201 7.29 6.30 -10.65
C LYS A 201 6.27 5.32 -11.25
N TYR A 202 5.49 4.62 -10.43
CA TYR A 202 4.54 3.60 -10.89
C TYR A 202 3.17 3.68 -10.20
N SER A 203 2.89 4.76 -9.48
CA SER A 203 1.62 5.00 -8.75
C SER A 203 0.65 5.82 -9.54
#